data_df4b5239b851076547666981e8ceae35
#
_entry.id   df4b5239b851076547666981e8ceae35
#
_cell.length_a   1.000
_cell.length_b   1.000
_cell.length_c   1.000
_cell.angle_alpha   90.00
_cell.angle_beta   90.00
_cell.angle_gamma   90.00
#
_symmetry.space_group_name_H-M   'P 1'
#
loop_
_entity.id
_entity.type
_entity.pdbx_description
1 polymer ?
#
loop_
_entity_poly.entity_id
_entity_poly.type
_entity_poly.pdbx_seq_one_letter_code
_entity_poly.pdbx_strand_id
1 'polypeptide(L)'
;ELYGLTRADIDFERHCIHVRRQLCRTAEKPYFVTPPKTKSGIRNVPMTDTVCAALRRVVKARASTKVEALVDGCSGFLFLDKSGMPKVAMHLENYMRGVQGKFEKAYGKPVPRITPHVLRHTFCTNVQQAGLDVKSLQYLMGHSNASVTLDVYTHSSFESVERAFEQIAGNL
;
A
#
# COMPACT_ATOMS: atom_id res chain seq x y z
N GLU A 1 3.08 3.94 -6.15
CA GLU A 1 3.82 2.74 -5.74
C GLU A 1 3.10 1.45 -6.17
N LEU A 2 1.88 1.15 -5.66
CA LEU A 2 1.16 -0.12 -5.91
C LEU A 2 1.13 -0.53 -7.41
N TYR A 3 0.73 0.37 -8.26
CA TYR A 3 0.64 0.09 -9.71
C TYR A 3 1.99 0.15 -10.44
N GLY A 4 3.04 0.59 -9.77
CA GLY A 4 4.43 0.50 -10.24
C GLY A 4 5.10 -0.84 -9.95
N LEU A 5 4.42 -1.74 -9.20
CA LEU A 5 4.97 -3.06 -8.89
C LEU A 5 4.97 -3.96 -10.12
N THR A 6 6.08 -4.63 -10.30
CA THR A 6 6.28 -5.68 -11.32
C THR A 6 6.42 -7.04 -10.64
N ARG A 7 6.40 -8.12 -11.42
CA ARG A 7 6.67 -9.48 -10.90
C ARG A 7 8.00 -9.59 -10.18
N ALA A 8 9.04 -8.88 -10.67
CA ALA A 8 10.37 -8.90 -10.10
C ALA A 8 10.48 -8.16 -8.75
N ASP A 9 9.45 -7.41 -8.35
CA ASP A 9 9.43 -6.71 -7.06
C ASP A 9 8.82 -7.55 -5.93
N ILE A 10 8.33 -8.76 -6.22
CA ILE A 10 7.71 -9.64 -5.23
C ILE A 10 8.62 -10.83 -4.94
N ASP A 11 9.19 -10.85 -3.76
CA ASP A 11 9.96 -11.97 -3.24
C ASP A 11 9.04 -12.84 -2.37
N PHE A 12 8.55 -13.94 -2.95
CA PHE A 12 7.65 -14.88 -2.27
C PHE A 12 8.38 -15.80 -1.29
N GLU A 13 9.69 -15.94 -1.39
CA GLU A 13 10.48 -16.76 -0.47
C GLU A 13 10.77 -16.00 0.82
N ARG A 14 11.14 -14.73 0.69
CA ARG A 14 11.40 -13.84 1.82
C ARG A 14 10.16 -13.12 2.34
N HIS A 15 8.99 -13.37 1.75
CA HIS A 15 7.75 -12.65 2.05
C HIS A 15 7.94 -11.12 2.03
N CYS A 16 8.47 -10.59 0.93
CA CYS A 16 8.87 -9.19 0.83
C CYS A 16 8.44 -8.54 -0.49
N ILE A 17 8.01 -7.29 -0.42
CA ILE A 17 7.74 -6.42 -1.58
C ILE A 17 8.83 -5.36 -1.66
N HIS A 18 9.50 -5.26 -2.80
CA HIS A 18 10.51 -4.25 -3.07
C HIS A 18 9.86 -3.01 -3.70
N VAL A 19 9.65 -1.95 -2.93
CA VAL A 19 9.15 -0.68 -3.45
C VAL A 19 10.33 0.12 -3.97
N ARG A 20 10.44 0.25 -5.30
CA ARG A 20 11.58 0.90 -5.98
C ARG A 20 11.15 2.05 -6.88
N ARG A 21 9.86 2.07 -7.27
CA ARG A 21 9.33 3.02 -8.26
C ARG A 21 7.86 3.31 -8.02
N GLN A 22 7.40 4.33 -8.69
CA GLN A 22 5.99 4.63 -8.82
C GLN A 22 5.64 4.79 -10.30
N LEU A 23 4.46 4.29 -10.69
CA LEU A 23 3.89 4.52 -12.01
C LEU A 23 3.01 5.77 -11.94
N CYS A 24 3.26 6.71 -12.83
CA CYS A 24 2.57 7.99 -12.92
C CYS A 24 1.88 8.15 -14.26
N ARG A 25 0.90 9.04 -14.29
CA ARG A 25 0.19 9.48 -15.48
C ARG A 25 -0.17 10.96 -15.34
N THR A 26 0.06 11.75 -16.38
CA THR A 26 -0.40 13.14 -16.48
C THR A 26 -1.20 13.32 -17.78
N ALA A 27 -1.77 14.49 -17.98
CA ALA A 27 -2.43 14.83 -19.24
C ALA A 27 -1.44 14.83 -20.42
N GLU A 28 -0.21 15.28 -20.17
CA GLU A 28 0.85 15.41 -21.19
C GLU A 28 1.59 14.09 -21.45
N LYS A 29 1.83 13.30 -20.39
CA LYS A 29 2.52 12.01 -20.47
C LYS A 29 1.63 10.89 -19.93
N PRO A 30 1.11 10.00 -20.80
CA PRO A 30 0.09 9.01 -20.41
C PRO A 30 0.61 7.97 -19.43
N TYR A 31 1.89 7.58 -19.51
CA TYR A 31 2.54 6.63 -18.59
C TYR A 31 4.02 6.99 -18.45
N PHE A 32 4.50 7.03 -17.23
CA PHE A 32 5.93 7.14 -16.95
C PHE A 32 6.24 6.57 -15.56
N VAL A 33 7.49 6.13 -15.41
CA VAL A 33 8.01 5.58 -14.15
C VAL A 33 8.97 6.58 -13.53
N THR A 34 8.81 6.82 -12.24
CA THR A 34 9.74 7.63 -11.47
C THR A 34 10.17 6.90 -10.21
N PRO A 35 11.34 7.18 -9.64
CA PRO A 35 11.65 6.75 -8.28
C PRO A 35 10.64 7.37 -7.32
N PRO A 36 10.48 6.83 -6.12
CA PRO A 36 9.74 7.48 -5.04
C PRO A 36 10.29 8.90 -4.78
N LYS A 37 9.41 9.81 -4.34
CA LYS A 37 9.77 11.22 -4.11
C LYS A 37 10.93 11.43 -3.13
N THR A 38 11.16 10.49 -2.24
CA THR A 38 12.22 10.54 -1.24
C THR A 38 13.00 9.22 -1.22
N LYS A 39 14.24 9.26 -0.72
CA LYS A 39 15.05 8.05 -0.52
C LYS A 39 14.34 7.02 0.38
N SER A 40 13.61 7.48 1.40
CA SER A 40 12.83 6.63 2.32
C SER A 40 11.66 5.91 1.62
N GLY A 41 11.23 6.39 0.46
CA GLY A 41 10.22 5.72 -0.36
C GLY A 41 10.74 4.42 -0.98
N ILE A 42 12.06 4.27 -1.18
CA ILE A 42 12.69 3.03 -1.62
C ILE A 42 12.87 2.15 -0.40
N ARG A 43 12.10 1.07 -0.32
CA ARG A 43 12.06 0.22 0.87
C ARG A 43 11.58 -1.19 0.56
N ASN A 44 11.84 -2.08 1.51
CA ASN A 44 11.31 -3.43 1.52
C ASN A 44 10.14 -3.50 2.50
N VAL A 45 8.99 -3.97 2.03
CA VAL A 45 7.78 -4.10 2.85
C VAL A 45 7.52 -5.57 3.10
N PRO A 46 7.53 -6.04 4.36
CA PRO A 46 7.24 -7.44 4.67
C PRO A 46 5.78 -7.77 4.34
N MET A 47 5.53 -8.99 3.92
CA MET A 47 4.20 -9.50 3.62
C MET A 47 3.75 -10.46 4.71
N THR A 48 2.50 -10.30 5.15
CA THR A 48 1.80 -11.36 5.88
C THR A 48 1.44 -12.49 4.92
N ASP A 49 1.15 -13.69 5.44
CA ASP A 49 0.72 -14.84 4.62
C ASP A 49 -0.52 -14.50 3.79
N THR A 50 -1.45 -13.72 4.34
CA THR A 50 -2.65 -13.26 3.63
C THR A 50 -2.29 -12.39 2.41
N VAL A 51 -1.34 -11.46 2.56
CA VAL A 51 -0.87 -10.60 1.46
C VAL A 51 -0.12 -11.43 0.43
N CYS A 52 0.74 -12.35 0.88
CA CYS A 52 1.46 -13.27 0.02
C CYS A 52 0.51 -14.12 -0.84
N ALA A 53 -0.51 -14.72 -0.21
CA ALA A 53 -1.54 -15.49 -0.91
C ALA A 53 -2.36 -14.64 -1.90
N ALA A 54 -2.69 -13.40 -1.54
CA ALA A 54 -3.37 -12.47 -2.43
C ALA A 54 -2.52 -12.12 -3.66
N LEU A 55 -1.24 -11.81 -3.47
CA LEU A 55 -0.33 -11.50 -4.58
C LEU A 55 -0.05 -12.71 -5.47
N ARG A 56 0.03 -13.93 -4.91
CA ARG A 56 0.11 -15.18 -5.71
C ARG A 56 -1.10 -15.31 -6.63
N ARG A 57 -2.31 -15.01 -6.13
CA ARG A 57 -3.53 -15.00 -6.97
C ARG A 57 -3.47 -13.94 -8.06
N VAL A 58 -2.99 -12.73 -7.75
CA VAL A 58 -2.80 -11.66 -8.74
C VAL A 58 -1.84 -12.09 -9.83
N VAL A 59 -0.67 -12.62 -9.47
CA VAL A 59 0.34 -13.10 -10.43
C VAL A 59 -0.21 -14.22 -11.29
N LYS A 60 -0.95 -15.18 -10.71
CA LYS A 60 -1.58 -16.31 -11.44
C LYS A 60 -2.69 -15.84 -12.38
N ALA A 61 -3.53 -14.89 -11.93
CA ALA A 61 -4.64 -14.37 -12.72
C ALA A 61 -4.22 -13.33 -13.76
N ARG A 62 -2.99 -12.83 -13.67
CA ARG A 62 -2.48 -11.85 -14.63
C ARG A 62 -2.45 -12.45 -16.03
N ALA A 63 -3.22 -11.83 -16.91
CA ALA A 63 -3.25 -12.24 -18.31
C ALA A 63 -1.84 -12.25 -18.92
N SER A 64 -1.51 -13.32 -19.65
CA SER A 64 -0.33 -13.32 -20.51
C SER A 64 -0.70 -12.52 -21.76
N THR A 65 -0.08 -11.38 -21.92
CA THR A 65 -0.23 -10.57 -23.14
C THR A 65 0.84 -10.98 -24.15
N LYS A 66 0.48 -11.02 -25.44
CA LYS A 66 1.47 -11.31 -26.51
C LYS A 66 2.59 -10.27 -26.53
N VAL A 67 2.23 -9.03 -26.19
CA VAL A 67 3.19 -7.91 -26.07
C VAL A 67 2.99 -7.30 -24.70
N GLU A 68 4.05 -7.29 -23.91
CA GLU A 68 4.08 -6.62 -22.60
C GLU A 68 4.20 -5.10 -22.78
N ALA A 69 3.43 -4.35 -21.99
CA ALA A 69 3.58 -2.90 -21.96
C ALA A 69 4.97 -2.54 -21.41
N LEU A 70 5.72 -1.76 -22.19
CA LEU A 70 7.02 -1.21 -21.81
C LEU A 70 6.84 0.27 -21.48
N VAL A 71 7.13 0.66 -20.24
CA VAL A 71 7.05 2.05 -19.77
C VAL A 71 8.40 2.45 -19.17
N ASP A 72 9.08 3.39 -19.81
CA ASP A 72 10.42 3.86 -19.41
C ASP A 72 11.39 2.69 -19.07
N GLY A 73 11.41 1.65 -19.93
CA GLY A 73 12.27 0.46 -19.75
C GLY A 73 11.74 -0.57 -18.73
N CYS A 74 10.60 -0.33 -18.08
CA CYS A 74 9.98 -1.25 -17.14
C CYS A 74 8.84 -2.03 -17.81
N SER A 75 8.80 -3.34 -17.55
CA SER A 75 7.74 -4.25 -18.01
C SER A 75 7.33 -5.22 -16.89
N GLY A 76 6.37 -6.08 -17.13
CA GLY A 76 5.95 -7.09 -16.15
C GLY A 76 5.09 -6.54 -15.02
N PHE A 77 4.43 -5.38 -15.22
CA PHE A 77 3.55 -4.77 -14.22
C PHE A 77 2.46 -5.75 -13.76
N LEU A 78 2.20 -5.79 -12.45
CA LEU A 78 1.25 -6.75 -11.86
C LEU A 78 -0.21 -6.46 -12.21
N PHE A 79 -0.58 -5.21 -12.27
CA PHE A 79 -1.97 -4.76 -12.40
C PHE A 79 -2.20 -4.16 -13.78
N LEU A 80 -2.80 -4.93 -14.67
CA LEU A 80 -3.15 -4.50 -16.03
C LEU A 80 -4.64 -4.21 -16.14
N ASP A 81 -4.99 -3.32 -17.04
CA ASP A 81 -6.35 -3.13 -17.50
C ASP A 81 -6.71 -4.14 -18.61
N LYS A 82 -7.92 -4.02 -19.16
CA LYS A 82 -8.42 -4.93 -20.23
C LYS A 82 -7.65 -4.81 -21.54
N SER A 83 -6.97 -3.70 -21.76
CA SER A 83 -6.14 -3.45 -22.95
C SER A 83 -4.69 -3.94 -22.78
N GLY A 84 -4.33 -4.47 -21.61
CA GLY A 84 -2.96 -4.89 -21.28
C GLY A 84 -2.06 -3.76 -20.80
N MET A 85 -2.60 -2.56 -20.62
CA MET A 85 -1.84 -1.42 -20.07
C MET A 85 -1.83 -1.43 -18.55
N PRO A 86 -0.76 -0.94 -17.91
CA PRO A 86 -0.71 -0.84 -16.45
C PRO A 86 -1.82 0.06 -15.91
N LYS A 87 -2.48 -0.36 -14.83
CA LYS A 87 -3.41 0.48 -14.10
C LYS A 87 -2.66 1.62 -13.41
N VAL A 88 -3.35 2.74 -13.18
CA VAL A 88 -2.85 3.90 -12.44
C VAL A 88 -3.78 4.23 -11.26
N ALA A 89 -3.36 5.13 -10.38
CA ALA A 89 -4.07 5.46 -9.13
C ALA A 89 -5.58 5.71 -9.31
N MET A 90 -5.97 6.40 -10.38
CA MET A 90 -7.37 6.68 -10.71
C MET A 90 -8.23 5.39 -10.81
N HIS A 91 -7.66 4.27 -11.28
CA HIS A 91 -8.40 3.00 -11.38
C HIS A 91 -8.77 2.46 -9.98
N LEU A 92 -7.87 2.61 -8.99
CA LEU A 92 -8.16 2.21 -7.61
C LEU A 92 -9.24 3.09 -6.99
N GLU A 93 -9.13 4.40 -7.16
CA GLU A 93 -10.10 5.36 -6.63
C GLU A 93 -11.50 5.13 -7.20
N ASN A 94 -11.60 4.90 -8.53
CA ASN A 94 -12.87 4.59 -9.18
C ASN A 94 -13.44 3.25 -8.70
N TYR A 95 -12.59 2.24 -8.53
CA TYR A 95 -13.00 0.94 -7.97
C TYR A 95 -13.57 1.10 -6.56
N MET A 96 -12.85 1.79 -5.67
CA MET A 96 -13.28 2.01 -4.29
C MET A 96 -14.60 2.79 -4.24
N ARG A 97 -14.73 3.84 -5.03
CA ARG A 97 -15.99 4.61 -5.16
C ARG A 97 -17.16 3.72 -5.63
N GLY A 98 -16.90 2.84 -6.59
CA GLY A 98 -17.90 1.87 -7.07
C GLY A 98 -18.33 0.88 -5.99
N VAL A 99 -17.40 0.38 -5.17
CA VAL A 99 -17.69 -0.51 -4.03
C VAL A 99 -18.54 0.22 -2.97
N GLN A 100 -18.17 1.46 -2.63
CA GLN A 100 -18.94 2.27 -1.67
C GLN A 100 -20.39 2.50 -2.15
N GLY A 101 -20.57 2.93 -3.40
CA GLY A 101 -21.92 3.16 -3.94
C GLY A 101 -22.78 1.87 -4.01
N LYS A 102 -22.17 0.71 -4.27
CA LYS A 102 -22.88 -0.57 -4.19
C LYS A 102 -23.31 -0.91 -2.76
N PHE A 103 -22.43 -0.66 -1.78
CA PHE A 103 -22.74 -0.89 -0.37
C PHE A 103 -23.87 0.01 0.10
N GLU A 104 -23.80 1.31 -0.18
CA GLU A 104 -24.84 2.27 0.16
C GLU A 104 -26.20 1.88 -0.44
N LYS A 105 -26.20 1.46 -1.71
CA LYS A 105 -27.41 0.99 -2.39
C LYS A 105 -27.97 -0.29 -1.77
N ALA A 106 -27.11 -1.22 -1.35
CA ALA A 106 -27.54 -2.50 -0.80
C ALA A 106 -28.05 -2.40 0.63
N TYR A 107 -27.45 -1.53 1.45
CA TYR A 107 -27.73 -1.45 2.89
C TYR A 107 -28.44 -0.17 3.32
N GLY A 108 -28.66 0.79 2.43
CA GLY A 108 -29.31 2.07 2.73
C GLY A 108 -28.55 2.96 3.73
N LYS A 109 -27.27 2.70 3.94
CA LYS A 109 -26.45 3.41 4.92
C LYS A 109 -25.26 4.09 4.22
N PRO A 110 -25.05 5.40 4.42
CA PRO A 110 -23.87 6.06 3.93
C PRO A 110 -22.63 5.52 4.63
N VAL A 111 -21.53 5.40 3.90
CA VAL A 111 -20.22 5.04 4.44
C VAL A 111 -19.23 6.20 4.26
N PRO A 112 -18.31 6.41 5.20
CA PRO A 112 -17.25 7.39 5.02
C PRO A 112 -16.50 7.15 3.72
N ARG A 113 -16.04 8.22 3.08
CA ARG A 113 -15.25 8.12 1.84
C ARG A 113 -13.96 7.36 2.12
N ILE A 114 -13.84 6.14 1.59
CA ILE A 114 -12.64 5.32 1.66
C ILE A 114 -11.72 5.69 0.50
N THR A 115 -10.49 6.07 0.81
CA THR A 115 -9.44 6.39 -0.17
C THR A 115 -8.18 5.59 0.13
N PRO A 116 -7.21 5.48 -0.80
CA PRO A 116 -5.92 4.86 -0.50
C PRO A 116 -5.20 5.50 0.70
N HIS A 117 -5.35 6.82 0.89
CA HIS A 117 -4.81 7.51 2.05
C HIS A 117 -5.49 7.12 3.37
N VAL A 118 -6.81 6.99 3.37
CA VAL A 118 -7.55 6.49 4.55
C VAL A 118 -7.10 5.08 4.92
N LEU A 119 -6.96 4.17 3.94
CA LEU A 119 -6.44 2.82 4.19
C LEU A 119 -5.02 2.84 4.74
N ARG A 120 -4.17 3.72 4.19
CA ARG A 120 -2.81 3.90 4.68
C ARG A 120 -2.78 4.39 6.13
N HIS A 121 -3.60 5.40 6.48
CA HIS A 121 -3.72 5.90 7.86
C HIS A 121 -4.23 4.82 8.81
N THR A 122 -5.29 4.10 8.43
CA THR A 122 -5.83 2.99 9.23
C THR A 122 -4.76 1.92 9.47
N PHE A 123 -4.03 1.54 8.44
CA PHE A 123 -2.93 0.58 8.58
C PHE A 123 -1.86 1.09 9.55
N CYS A 124 -1.45 2.36 9.40
CA CYS A 124 -0.45 2.99 10.26
C CYS A 124 -0.88 2.97 11.73
N THR A 125 -2.12 3.36 12.01
CA THR A 125 -2.70 3.35 13.37
C THR A 125 -2.78 1.94 13.94
N ASN A 126 -3.27 0.97 13.16
CA ASN A 126 -3.43 -0.42 13.63
C ASN A 126 -2.07 -1.06 13.97
N VAL A 127 -1.05 -0.82 13.14
CA VAL A 127 0.29 -1.36 13.37
C VAL A 127 0.98 -0.69 14.56
N GLN A 128 0.75 0.61 14.74
CA GLN A 128 1.20 1.34 15.93
C GLN A 128 0.54 0.77 17.20
N GLN A 129 -0.78 0.58 17.20
CA GLN A 129 -1.51 -0.01 18.33
C GLN A 129 -1.09 -1.45 18.63
N ALA A 130 -0.61 -2.18 17.62
CA ALA A 130 -0.03 -3.51 17.77
C ALA A 130 1.40 -3.49 18.35
N GLY A 131 1.96 -2.29 18.65
CA GLY A 131 3.24 -2.14 19.35
C GLY A 131 4.46 -1.98 18.45
N LEU A 132 4.30 -1.74 17.15
CA LEU A 132 5.46 -1.46 16.30
C LEU A 132 6.07 -0.11 16.68
N ASP A 133 7.38 -0.07 16.87
CA ASP A 133 8.09 1.15 17.23
C ASP A 133 8.07 2.22 16.12
N VAL A 134 8.27 3.48 16.51
CA VAL A 134 8.17 4.65 15.62
C VAL A 134 9.11 4.55 14.42
N LYS A 135 10.34 4.09 14.62
CA LYS A 135 11.34 4.02 13.53
C LYS A 135 11.01 2.93 12.53
N SER A 136 10.59 1.77 13.01
CA SER A 136 10.11 0.66 12.16
C SER A 136 8.85 1.07 11.40
N LEU A 137 7.92 1.76 12.05
CA LEU A 137 6.72 2.28 11.39
C LEU A 137 7.07 3.34 10.34
N GLN A 138 7.97 4.27 10.66
CA GLN A 138 8.47 5.27 9.71
C GLN A 138 9.08 4.62 8.47
N TYR A 139 9.92 3.60 8.65
CA TYR A 139 10.51 2.83 7.56
C TYR A 139 9.43 2.13 6.72
N LEU A 140 8.53 1.39 7.37
CA LEU A 140 7.46 0.64 6.72
C LEU A 140 6.56 1.55 5.86
N MET A 141 6.24 2.73 6.40
CA MET A 141 5.43 3.73 5.71
C MET A 141 6.21 4.52 4.64
N GLY A 142 7.54 4.52 4.69
CA GLY A 142 8.38 5.30 3.78
C GLY A 142 8.30 6.80 4.02
N HIS A 143 8.06 7.22 5.26
CA HIS A 143 8.01 8.62 5.63
C HIS A 143 9.44 9.19 5.73
N SER A 144 9.71 10.27 5.02
CA SER A 144 11.00 10.97 5.09
C SER A 144 11.18 11.76 6.37
N ASN A 145 10.08 12.18 7.02
CA ASN A 145 10.08 12.92 8.27
C ASN A 145 9.35 12.11 9.35
N ALA A 146 9.97 12.02 10.52
CA ALA A 146 9.40 11.32 11.66
C ALA A 146 8.14 12.02 12.21
N SER A 147 7.99 13.34 12.04
CA SER A 147 6.79 14.07 12.49
C SER A 147 5.51 13.48 11.91
N VAL A 148 5.51 13.12 10.63
CA VAL A 148 4.34 12.49 9.97
C VAL A 148 3.97 11.15 10.61
N THR A 149 4.95 10.43 11.14
CA THR A 149 4.70 9.17 11.86
C THR A 149 4.29 9.46 13.30
N LEU A 150 4.91 10.46 13.95
CA LEU A 150 4.58 10.85 15.31
C LEU A 150 3.16 11.38 15.46
N ASP A 151 2.61 12.04 14.44
CA ASP A 151 1.22 12.49 14.44
C ASP A 151 0.22 11.35 14.71
N VAL A 152 0.57 10.11 14.35
CA VAL A 152 -0.23 8.92 14.66
C VAL A 152 -0.16 8.56 16.15
N TYR A 153 0.99 8.85 16.80
CA TYR A 153 1.21 8.56 18.23
C TYR A 153 0.62 9.63 19.16
N THR A 154 0.36 10.85 18.67
CA THR A 154 -0.23 11.93 19.47
C THR A 154 -1.68 11.68 19.88
N HIS A 155 -2.36 10.74 19.24
CA HIS A 155 -3.72 10.31 19.58
C HIS A 155 -3.76 9.09 20.53
N SER A 156 -2.65 8.81 21.24
CA SER A 156 -2.62 7.75 22.24
C SER A 156 -3.57 8.11 23.40
N SER A 157 -4.58 7.28 23.65
CA SER A 157 -5.42 7.41 24.83
C SER A 157 -4.69 6.88 26.08
N PHE A 158 -5.13 7.29 27.26
CA PHE A 158 -4.59 6.77 28.54
C PHE A 158 -4.64 5.24 28.57
N GLU A 159 -5.73 4.63 28.08
CA GLU A 159 -5.87 3.16 28.02
C GLU A 159 -4.83 2.49 27.11
N SER A 160 -4.36 3.19 26.06
CA SER A 160 -3.28 2.65 25.21
C SER A 160 -1.92 2.69 25.90
N VAL A 161 -1.68 3.72 26.70
CA VAL A 161 -0.47 3.85 27.51
C VAL A 161 -0.47 2.82 28.65
N GLU A 162 -1.60 2.63 29.31
CA GLU A 162 -1.78 1.65 30.39
C GLU A 162 -1.48 0.23 29.90
N ARG A 163 -2.08 -0.19 28.78
CA ARG A 163 -1.82 -1.51 28.16
C ARG A 163 -0.35 -1.70 27.78
N ALA A 164 0.28 -0.67 27.21
CA ALA A 164 1.71 -0.73 26.85
C ALA A 164 2.57 -0.85 28.10
N PHE A 165 2.23 -0.14 29.18
CA PHE A 165 2.94 -0.21 30.45
C PHE A 165 2.80 -1.58 31.12
N GLU A 166 1.59 -2.16 31.13
CA GLU A 166 1.35 -3.52 31.66
C GLU A 166 2.18 -4.59 30.94
N GLN A 167 2.29 -4.49 29.59
CA GLN A 167 3.12 -5.42 28.81
C GLN A 167 4.61 -5.31 29.17
N ILE A 168 5.09 -4.13 29.52
CA ILE A 168 6.50 -3.91 29.93
C ILE A 168 6.69 -4.36 31.38
N ALA A 169 5.76 -4.01 32.25
CA ALA A 169 5.84 -4.34 33.70
C ALA A 169 5.88 -5.85 33.96
N GLY A 170 5.28 -6.66 33.10
CA GLY A 170 5.38 -8.12 33.18
C GLY A 170 6.75 -8.70 32.79
N ASN A 171 7.65 -7.87 32.24
CA ASN A 171 9.01 -8.24 31.81
C ASN A 171 10.12 -7.54 32.65
N LEU A 172 9.77 -6.73 33.65
CA LEU A 172 10.65 -6.09 34.63
C LEU A 172 10.70 -6.91 35.93
#